data_48d34b14a06b1cb54764be4bed7c6222
#
_entry.id   48d34b14a06b1cb54764be4bed7c6222
#
_cell.length_a   1.000
_cell.length_b   1.000
_cell.length_c   1.000
_cell.angle_alpha   90.00
_cell.angle_beta   90.00
_cell.angle_gamma   90.00
#
_symmetry.space_group_name_H-M   'P 1'
#
loop_
_entity.id
_entity.type
_entity.pdbx_description
1 polymer ?
#
loop_
_entity_poly.entity_id
_entity_poly.type
_entity_poly.pdbx_seq_one_letter_code
_entity_poly.pdbx_strand_id
1 'polypeptide(L)'
;MRKISGIMLGILLVWLCVIPAHAQEDGGVIVKDRASFYREVSKQILSHQESKTYITDVGSLGNDLDELLKGYYYHYDADDPTASGSYLCYYMKNWGMNCYEGGRYADGHNYKMDVQITYKYPKEEVDAYFVKMQEVARTLKQDTDYKSVKAVHDYLIRNYEYDCSMANRSDYEGYKTGKMVCQGYCTAAFYLLSEMGIPARVVLGASEDYQKDTDHAWNVVRVDGKWYNMDVTWDDSGWLPDYTFFLKNDADFYKHTREGYYDYDKDMALSSYPVRDPKRTIGGWIIFLVIIMDAAIIIRRRRQQQEAAMQQVVLVEDDFSEEVFSDDGNKE
;
A
#
# COMPACT_ATOMS: atom_id res chain seq x y z
N MET A 1 22.60 13.09 18.49
CA MET A 1 22.85 11.72 17.99
C MET A 1 21.56 10.95 18.13
N ARG A 2 20.73 10.97 17.10
CA ARG A 2 19.47 10.19 17.04
C ARG A 2 19.85 8.72 16.86
N LYS A 3 19.42 7.85 17.75
CA LYS A 3 19.50 6.41 17.57
C LYS A 3 18.47 6.05 16.50
N ILE A 4 18.97 5.59 15.36
CA ILE A 4 18.17 4.94 14.33
C ILE A 4 17.71 3.62 14.94
N SER A 5 16.44 3.55 15.35
CA SER A 5 15.79 2.29 15.70
C SER A 5 15.52 1.58 14.37
N GLY A 6 16.40 0.64 14.03
CA GLY A 6 16.26 -0.11 12.80
C GLY A 6 14.92 -0.86 12.74
N ILE A 7 14.29 -0.82 11.59
CA ILE A 7 13.29 -1.80 11.17
C ILE A 7 13.83 -3.16 11.59
N MET A 8 13.07 -3.92 12.37
CA MET A 8 13.39 -5.31 12.67
C MET A 8 13.29 -6.15 11.39
N LEU A 9 14.14 -5.86 10.41
CA LEU A 9 14.58 -6.86 9.47
C LEU A 9 15.27 -7.93 10.30
N GLY A 10 14.76 -9.15 10.25
CA GLY A 10 15.29 -10.28 11.00
C GLY A 10 16.83 -10.25 10.88
N ILE A 11 17.52 -10.33 12.00
CA ILE A 11 18.97 -10.17 12.14
C ILE A 11 19.67 -10.99 11.04
N LEU A 12 20.17 -10.32 10.02
CA LEU A 12 21.01 -10.90 9.00
C LEU A 12 22.38 -11.08 9.65
N LEU A 13 22.69 -12.30 10.10
CA LEU A 13 24.05 -12.65 10.48
C LEU A 13 24.87 -12.80 9.19
N VAL A 14 25.50 -11.71 8.78
CA VAL A 14 26.49 -11.74 7.70
C VAL A 14 27.80 -12.27 8.28
N TRP A 15 28.21 -13.48 7.90
CA TRP A 15 29.54 -14.00 8.16
C TRP A 15 30.43 -13.59 6.99
N LEU A 16 31.28 -12.58 7.21
CA LEU A 16 32.29 -12.13 6.26
C LEU A 16 33.61 -12.87 6.56
N CYS A 17 33.96 -13.84 5.73
CA CYS A 17 35.32 -14.42 5.71
C CYS A 17 35.97 -14.11 4.37
N VAL A 18 37.01 -13.28 4.36
CA VAL A 18 37.88 -13.14 3.21
C VAL A 18 38.93 -14.24 3.32
N ILE A 19 38.89 -15.23 2.42
CA ILE A 19 39.83 -16.34 2.36
C ILE A 19 40.72 -16.17 1.12
N PRO A 20 42.06 -16.22 1.22
CA PRO A 20 42.93 -16.18 0.03
C PRO A 20 42.67 -17.42 -0.84
N ALA A 21 42.39 -17.20 -2.11
CA ALA A 21 41.96 -18.25 -3.04
C ALA A 21 43.14 -18.99 -3.67
N HIS A 22 43.01 -20.33 -3.75
CA HIS A 22 43.77 -21.15 -4.69
C HIS A 22 42.98 -21.29 -5.98
N ALA A 23 43.66 -21.22 -7.13
CA ALA A 23 43.03 -21.26 -8.44
C ALA A 23 42.23 -22.55 -8.65
N GLN A 24 40.91 -22.40 -8.81
CA GLN A 24 39.99 -23.42 -9.25
C GLN A 24 39.12 -22.78 -10.35
N GLU A 25 38.93 -23.46 -11.48
CA GLU A 25 37.97 -23.05 -12.50
C GLU A 25 36.56 -23.24 -11.93
N ASP A 26 36.07 -22.24 -11.21
CA ASP A 26 34.72 -22.23 -10.67
C ASP A 26 33.78 -21.56 -11.69
N GLY A 27 32.85 -22.36 -12.25
CA GLY A 27 31.76 -21.87 -13.09
C GLY A 27 30.84 -21.00 -12.27
N GLY A 28 30.97 -19.69 -12.35
CA GLY A 28 30.08 -18.71 -11.74
C GLY A 28 29.45 -17.78 -12.77
N VAL A 29 28.43 -17.03 -12.36
CA VAL A 29 27.78 -16.02 -13.21
C VAL A 29 28.59 -14.73 -13.17
N ILE A 30 29.03 -14.28 -14.36
CA ILE A 30 29.77 -13.02 -14.46
C ILE A 30 28.79 -11.85 -14.33
N VAL A 31 29.08 -10.95 -13.39
CA VAL A 31 28.32 -9.70 -13.17
C VAL A 31 29.25 -8.50 -13.31
N LYS A 32 28.78 -7.46 -14.02
CA LYS A 32 29.63 -6.32 -14.39
C LYS A 32 29.47 -5.12 -13.46
N ASP A 33 28.31 -4.99 -12.82
CA ASP A 33 27.91 -3.88 -11.99
C ASP A 33 26.84 -4.30 -10.99
N ARG A 34 26.48 -3.40 -10.07
CA ARG A 34 25.44 -3.64 -9.05
C ARG A 34 24.08 -4.03 -9.66
N ALA A 35 23.69 -3.43 -10.77
CA ALA A 35 22.41 -3.70 -11.39
C ALA A 35 22.35 -5.14 -11.94
N SER A 36 23.40 -5.59 -12.63
CA SER A 36 23.52 -6.96 -13.10
C SER A 36 23.59 -7.98 -11.95
N PHE A 37 24.32 -7.65 -10.88
CA PHE A 37 24.37 -8.46 -9.66
C PHE A 37 22.97 -8.61 -9.04
N TYR A 38 22.24 -7.52 -8.84
CA TYR A 38 20.90 -7.54 -8.24
C TYR A 38 19.90 -8.33 -9.09
N ARG A 39 19.90 -8.17 -10.41
CA ARG A 39 19.08 -9.01 -11.31
C ARG A 39 19.38 -10.50 -11.16
N GLU A 40 20.64 -10.88 -11.06
CA GLU A 40 21.02 -12.28 -10.90
C GLU A 40 20.68 -12.83 -9.51
N VAL A 41 20.74 -12.01 -8.45
CA VAL A 41 20.25 -12.35 -7.11
C VAL A 41 18.73 -12.55 -7.14
N SER A 42 18.00 -11.68 -7.83
CA SER A 42 16.55 -11.83 -8.01
C SER A 42 16.18 -13.14 -8.71
N LYS A 43 16.92 -13.51 -9.78
CA LYS A 43 16.73 -14.82 -10.44
C LYS A 43 17.05 -15.99 -9.49
N GLN A 44 18.08 -15.86 -8.65
CA GLN A 44 18.40 -16.86 -7.63
C GLN A 44 17.24 -17.05 -6.66
N ILE A 45 16.63 -15.95 -6.19
CA ILE A 45 15.49 -16.00 -5.28
C ILE A 45 14.26 -16.62 -5.94
N LEU A 46 13.89 -16.16 -7.13
CA LEU A 46 12.74 -16.69 -7.88
C LEU A 46 12.88 -18.17 -8.22
N SER A 47 14.11 -18.64 -8.48
CA SER A 47 14.37 -20.07 -8.71
C SER A 47 14.56 -20.90 -7.43
N HIS A 48 14.52 -20.27 -6.23
CA HIS A 48 14.80 -20.90 -4.93
C HIS A 48 16.15 -21.62 -4.89
N GLN A 49 17.16 -21.06 -5.58
CA GLN A 49 18.51 -21.59 -5.56
C GLN A 49 19.21 -21.17 -4.27
N GLU A 50 19.52 -22.10 -3.39
CA GLU A 50 20.10 -21.81 -2.06
C GLU A 50 21.53 -21.27 -2.14
N SER A 51 22.33 -21.70 -3.14
CA SER A 51 23.71 -21.26 -3.30
C SER A 51 23.99 -20.92 -4.75
N LYS A 52 24.64 -19.77 -5.00
CA LYS A 52 25.07 -19.34 -6.32
C LYS A 52 26.37 -18.56 -6.25
N THR A 53 27.26 -18.81 -7.20
CA THR A 53 28.54 -18.13 -7.32
C THR A 53 28.45 -17.00 -8.35
N TYR A 54 28.94 -15.82 -7.97
CA TYR A 54 29.07 -14.65 -8.82
C TYR A 54 30.52 -14.27 -8.98
N ILE A 55 30.91 -13.86 -10.17
CA ILE A 55 32.28 -13.51 -10.55
C ILE A 55 32.30 -12.11 -11.11
N THR A 56 33.27 -11.30 -10.68
CA THR A 56 33.48 -9.92 -11.11
C THR A 56 34.91 -9.46 -10.88
N ASP A 57 35.19 -8.17 -11.01
CA ASP A 57 36.43 -7.55 -10.61
C ASP A 57 36.31 -6.80 -9.28
N VAL A 58 37.39 -6.75 -8.51
CA VAL A 58 37.47 -5.99 -7.26
C VAL A 58 37.04 -4.54 -7.51
N GLY A 59 36.10 -4.05 -6.70
CA GLY A 59 35.60 -2.69 -6.79
C GLY A 59 34.47 -2.47 -7.81
N SER A 60 34.16 -3.42 -8.72
CA SER A 60 33.07 -3.27 -9.70
C SER A 60 31.69 -3.13 -9.05
N LEU A 61 31.46 -3.72 -7.86
CA LEU A 61 30.23 -3.63 -7.10
C LEU A 61 30.30 -2.60 -5.95
N GLY A 62 31.41 -1.87 -5.83
CA GLY A 62 31.75 -1.02 -4.70
C GLY A 62 32.57 -1.77 -3.65
N ASN A 63 33.09 -1.03 -2.67
CA ASN A 63 34.01 -1.58 -1.66
C ASN A 63 33.28 -1.87 -0.33
N ASP A 64 32.01 -1.53 -0.21
CA ASP A 64 31.21 -1.74 0.99
C ASP A 64 30.11 -2.78 0.71
N LEU A 65 30.32 -3.97 1.28
CA LEU A 65 29.39 -5.10 1.13
C LEU A 65 28.08 -4.87 1.88
N ASP A 66 28.09 -4.17 3.01
CA ASP A 66 26.88 -3.80 3.73
C ASP A 66 26.01 -2.85 2.88
N GLU A 67 26.66 -1.89 2.20
CA GLU A 67 25.98 -1.01 1.26
C GLU A 67 25.42 -1.79 0.06
N LEU A 68 26.16 -2.77 -0.47
CA LEU A 68 25.70 -3.63 -1.55
C LEU A 68 24.47 -4.44 -1.13
N LEU A 69 24.52 -5.07 0.05
CA LEU A 69 23.42 -5.86 0.58
C LEU A 69 22.19 -4.99 0.90
N LYS A 70 22.38 -3.85 1.57
CA LYS A 70 21.31 -2.88 1.83
C LYS A 70 20.71 -2.32 0.54
N GLY A 71 21.54 -2.05 -0.46
CA GLY A 71 21.11 -1.57 -1.76
C GLY A 71 20.14 -2.52 -2.47
N TYR A 72 20.24 -3.82 -2.22
CA TYR A 72 19.29 -4.79 -2.77
C TYR A 72 17.86 -4.59 -2.24
N TYR A 73 17.67 -4.23 -0.98
CA TYR A 73 16.34 -3.94 -0.40
C TYR A 73 15.66 -2.72 -1.03
N TYR A 74 16.41 -1.82 -1.65
CA TYR A 74 15.88 -0.65 -2.36
C TYR A 74 15.91 -0.83 -3.87
N HIS A 75 16.43 -1.96 -4.36
CA HIS A 75 16.56 -2.21 -5.78
C HIS A 75 15.18 -2.37 -6.43
N TYR A 76 14.97 -1.59 -7.49
CA TYR A 76 13.84 -1.71 -8.39
C TYR A 76 14.33 -2.14 -9.77
N ASP A 77 13.78 -3.22 -10.31
CA ASP A 77 14.03 -3.65 -11.68
C ASP A 77 12.94 -3.04 -12.59
N ALA A 78 13.36 -2.17 -13.50
CA ALA A 78 12.42 -1.50 -14.42
C ALA A 78 11.94 -2.42 -15.56
N ASP A 79 12.75 -3.43 -15.91
CA ASP A 79 12.44 -4.40 -16.97
C ASP A 79 11.50 -5.49 -16.46
N ASP A 80 11.66 -5.90 -15.20
CA ASP A 80 10.78 -6.83 -14.49
C ASP A 80 10.53 -6.36 -13.06
N PRO A 81 9.52 -5.53 -12.80
CA PRO A 81 9.23 -5.04 -11.46
C PRO A 81 9.02 -6.13 -10.42
N THR A 82 8.49 -7.31 -10.80
CA THR A 82 8.28 -8.42 -9.86
C THR A 82 9.59 -9.07 -9.41
N ALA A 83 10.70 -8.84 -10.13
CA ALA A 83 12.04 -9.25 -9.77
C ALA A 83 12.79 -8.22 -8.90
N SER A 84 12.12 -7.17 -8.43
CA SER A 84 12.76 -6.13 -7.61
C SER A 84 13.14 -6.64 -6.23
N GLY A 85 14.33 -6.28 -5.75
CA GLY A 85 14.82 -6.64 -4.42
C GLY A 85 13.93 -6.08 -3.31
N SER A 86 13.38 -4.86 -3.49
CA SER A 86 12.42 -4.24 -2.57
C SER A 86 11.13 -5.07 -2.34
N TYR A 87 10.85 -6.01 -3.23
CA TYR A 87 9.76 -6.97 -3.10
C TYR A 87 10.26 -8.36 -2.67
N LEU A 88 11.26 -8.91 -3.37
CA LEU A 88 11.72 -10.29 -3.15
C LEU A 88 12.40 -10.53 -1.80
N CYS A 89 12.93 -9.46 -1.16
CA CYS A 89 13.54 -9.59 0.17
C CYS A 89 12.59 -10.17 1.23
N TYR A 90 11.28 -10.03 1.06
CA TYR A 90 10.28 -10.57 1.99
C TYR A 90 10.12 -12.10 1.92
N TYR A 91 10.63 -12.73 0.86
CA TYR A 91 10.62 -14.19 0.67
C TYR A 91 11.88 -14.88 1.22
N MET A 92 12.92 -14.10 1.49
CA MET A 92 14.15 -14.61 2.12
C MET A 92 14.00 -14.69 3.64
N LYS A 93 14.47 -15.78 4.23
CA LYS A 93 14.64 -15.93 5.68
C LYS A 93 15.97 -15.34 6.13
N ASN A 94 17.04 -15.76 5.46
CA ASN A 94 18.38 -15.23 5.64
C ASN A 94 19.12 -15.25 4.30
N TRP A 95 20.14 -14.40 4.18
CA TRP A 95 21.12 -14.51 3.14
C TRP A 95 22.51 -14.18 3.68
N GLY A 96 23.53 -14.71 3.05
CA GLY A 96 24.92 -14.49 3.41
C GLY A 96 25.82 -14.53 2.17
N MET A 97 27.01 -13.97 2.30
CA MET A 97 27.97 -13.89 1.21
C MET A 97 29.36 -14.16 1.72
N ASN A 98 30.09 -15.04 1.03
CA ASN A 98 31.53 -15.22 1.19
C ASN A 98 32.23 -14.62 0.00
N CYS A 99 33.24 -13.77 0.22
CA CYS A 99 33.98 -13.06 -0.80
C CYS A 99 35.43 -13.50 -0.86
N TYR A 100 35.96 -13.63 -2.07
CA TYR A 100 37.31 -14.09 -2.34
C TYR A 100 38.01 -13.13 -3.33
N GLU A 101 39.09 -12.54 -2.90
CA GLU A 101 39.92 -11.59 -3.70
C GLU A 101 41.22 -12.20 -4.19
N GLY A 102 41.74 -11.68 -5.32
CA GLY A 102 43.07 -11.99 -5.84
C GLY A 102 43.23 -13.36 -6.49
N GLY A 103 42.11 -14.08 -6.69
CA GLY A 103 42.10 -15.31 -7.49
C GLY A 103 42.13 -15.02 -9.00
N ARG A 104 42.19 -16.10 -9.80
CA ARG A 104 41.86 -16.05 -11.22
C ARG A 104 40.64 -16.91 -11.45
N TYR A 105 39.53 -16.25 -11.73
CA TYR A 105 38.24 -16.87 -11.97
C TYR A 105 37.88 -16.84 -13.46
N ALA A 106 36.66 -17.23 -13.82
CA ALA A 106 36.21 -17.25 -15.20
C ALA A 106 36.49 -15.92 -15.94
N ASP A 107 36.93 -16.02 -17.18
CA ASP A 107 37.29 -14.90 -18.06
C ASP A 107 38.36 -13.93 -17.51
N GLY A 108 39.16 -14.38 -16.52
CA GLY A 108 40.27 -13.60 -15.96
C GLY A 108 39.88 -12.61 -14.86
N HIS A 109 38.65 -12.63 -14.41
CA HIS A 109 38.18 -11.84 -13.26
C HIS A 109 38.91 -12.21 -11.97
N ASN A 110 38.96 -11.27 -11.02
CA ASN A 110 39.75 -11.41 -9.79
C ASN A 110 38.95 -11.36 -8.48
N TYR A 111 37.63 -11.36 -8.58
CA TYR A 111 36.74 -11.34 -7.43
C TYR A 111 35.60 -12.38 -7.57
N LYS A 112 35.40 -13.19 -6.53
CA LYS A 112 34.36 -14.20 -6.47
C LYS A 112 33.50 -14.01 -5.23
N MET A 113 32.20 -14.21 -5.37
CA MET A 113 31.22 -14.13 -4.28
C MET A 113 30.34 -15.38 -4.30
N ASP A 114 30.30 -16.11 -3.20
CA ASP A 114 29.37 -17.22 -3.00
C ASP A 114 28.19 -16.72 -2.15
N VAL A 115 27.05 -16.51 -2.78
CA VAL A 115 25.83 -16.04 -2.14
C VAL A 115 24.97 -17.22 -1.73
N GLN A 116 24.59 -17.26 -0.45
CA GLN A 116 23.72 -18.28 0.12
C GLN A 116 22.43 -17.63 0.61
N ILE A 117 21.31 -18.23 0.24
CA ILE A 117 19.96 -17.75 0.59
C ILE A 117 19.18 -18.90 1.20
N THR A 118 18.52 -18.63 2.32
CA THR A 118 17.49 -19.52 2.86
C THR A 118 16.12 -18.87 2.71
N TYR A 119 15.13 -19.67 2.37
CA TYR A 119 13.78 -19.20 2.05
C TYR A 119 12.84 -19.36 3.22
N LYS A 120 11.84 -18.48 3.32
CA LYS A 120 10.78 -18.55 4.36
C LYS A 120 9.76 -19.64 4.03
N TYR A 121 9.50 -19.87 2.75
CA TYR A 121 8.40 -20.70 2.27
C TYR A 121 8.90 -21.70 1.23
N PRO A 122 8.25 -22.88 1.09
CA PRO A 122 8.54 -23.82 0.01
C PRO A 122 8.31 -23.21 -1.38
N LYS A 123 9.15 -23.58 -2.34
CA LYS A 123 9.06 -23.05 -3.72
C LYS A 123 7.69 -23.26 -4.34
N GLU A 124 7.16 -24.47 -4.22
CA GLU A 124 5.88 -24.87 -4.82
C GLU A 124 4.71 -24.04 -4.30
N GLU A 125 4.75 -23.66 -3.03
CA GLU A 125 3.72 -22.82 -2.41
C GLU A 125 3.81 -21.38 -2.94
N VAL A 126 5.03 -20.84 -3.08
CA VAL A 126 5.26 -19.49 -3.60
C VAL A 126 4.88 -19.42 -5.09
N ASP A 127 5.27 -20.41 -5.87
CA ASP A 127 4.89 -20.48 -7.30
C ASP A 127 3.36 -20.53 -7.48
N ALA A 128 2.68 -21.34 -6.68
CA ALA A 128 1.22 -21.42 -6.70
C ALA A 128 0.55 -20.09 -6.30
N TYR A 129 1.12 -19.39 -5.32
CA TYR A 129 0.69 -18.07 -4.92
C TYR A 129 0.85 -17.05 -6.05
N PHE A 130 1.99 -17.01 -6.72
CA PHE A 130 2.21 -16.09 -7.84
C PHE A 130 1.24 -16.32 -8.98
N VAL A 131 1.02 -17.60 -9.37
CA VAL A 131 0.00 -17.95 -10.38
C VAL A 131 -1.38 -17.42 -9.96
N LYS A 132 -1.74 -17.58 -8.69
CA LYS A 132 -3.03 -17.08 -8.19
C LYS A 132 -3.13 -15.56 -8.22
N MET A 133 -2.07 -14.85 -7.83
CA MET A 133 -2.06 -13.38 -7.85
C MET A 133 -2.07 -12.82 -9.27
N GLN A 134 -1.47 -13.49 -10.24
CA GLN A 134 -1.59 -13.14 -11.65
C GLN A 134 -3.04 -13.26 -12.17
N GLU A 135 -3.77 -14.28 -11.75
CA GLU A 135 -5.21 -14.38 -12.05
C GLU A 135 -5.98 -13.23 -11.45
N VAL A 136 -5.72 -12.90 -10.18
CA VAL A 136 -6.34 -11.75 -9.49
C VAL A 136 -6.03 -10.45 -10.24
N ALA A 137 -4.76 -10.20 -10.59
CA ALA A 137 -4.36 -9.03 -11.35
C ALA A 137 -5.13 -8.89 -12.66
N ARG A 138 -5.29 -9.98 -13.43
CA ARG A 138 -6.08 -9.98 -14.68
C ARG A 138 -7.54 -9.61 -14.44
N THR A 139 -8.15 -10.07 -13.34
CA THR A 139 -9.56 -9.76 -13.03
C THR A 139 -9.76 -8.33 -12.54
N LEU A 140 -8.75 -7.74 -11.89
CA LEU A 140 -8.81 -6.37 -11.37
C LEU A 140 -8.43 -5.31 -12.41
N LYS A 141 -7.73 -5.70 -13.50
CA LYS A 141 -7.29 -4.76 -14.53
C LYS A 141 -8.49 -4.11 -15.24
N GLN A 142 -8.47 -2.79 -15.31
CA GLN A 142 -9.50 -1.95 -15.92
C GLN A 142 -8.97 -1.22 -17.16
N ASP A 143 -9.82 -0.41 -17.79
CA ASP A 143 -9.52 0.38 -18.99
C ASP A 143 -8.58 1.57 -18.74
N THR A 144 -8.39 2.00 -17.50
CA THR A 144 -7.45 3.06 -17.10
C THR A 144 -6.61 2.65 -15.89
N ASP A 145 -5.40 3.23 -15.78
CA ASP A 145 -4.51 2.98 -14.63
C ASP A 145 -5.20 3.37 -13.32
N TYR A 146 -5.85 4.55 -13.27
CA TYR A 146 -6.61 4.98 -12.10
C TYR A 146 -7.64 3.94 -11.63
N LYS A 147 -8.44 3.40 -12.54
CA LYS A 147 -9.47 2.42 -12.18
C LYS A 147 -8.86 1.09 -11.75
N SER A 148 -7.75 0.68 -12.36
CA SER A 148 -6.99 -0.53 -11.98
C SER A 148 -6.37 -0.37 -10.60
N VAL A 149 -5.71 0.76 -10.31
CA VAL A 149 -5.14 1.09 -9.00
C VAL A 149 -6.23 1.10 -7.93
N LYS A 150 -7.37 1.73 -8.22
CA LYS A 150 -8.53 1.73 -7.32
C LYS A 150 -9.08 0.33 -7.08
N ALA A 151 -9.14 -0.51 -8.10
CA ALA A 151 -9.61 -1.89 -7.98
C ALA A 151 -8.67 -2.73 -7.09
N VAL A 152 -7.35 -2.54 -7.20
CA VAL A 152 -6.36 -3.18 -6.31
C VAL A 152 -6.52 -2.71 -4.87
N HIS A 153 -6.60 -1.41 -4.64
CA HIS A 153 -6.81 -0.82 -3.32
C HIS A 153 -8.08 -1.39 -2.65
N ASP A 154 -9.21 -1.33 -3.34
CA ASP A 154 -10.49 -1.81 -2.84
C ASP A 154 -10.51 -3.34 -2.63
N TYR A 155 -9.80 -4.09 -3.48
CA TYR A 155 -9.65 -5.53 -3.34
C TYR A 155 -8.92 -5.90 -2.06
N LEU A 156 -7.81 -5.23 -1.77
CA LEU A 156 -7.00 -5.51 -0.58
C LEU A 156 -7.79 -5.23 0.70
N ILE A 157 -8.45 -4.08 0.79
CA ILE A 157 -9.29 -3.71 1.96
C ILE A 157 -10.45 -4.68 2.16
N ARG A 158 -11.05 -5.22 1.09
CA ARG A 158 -12.20 -6.13 1.22
C ARG A 158 -11.84 -7.57 1.52
N ASN A 159 -10.63 -8.00 1.21
CA ASN A 159 -10.23 -9.40 1.31
C ASN A 159 -9.26 -9.69 2.46
N TYR A 160 -8.70 -8.66 3.07
CA TYR A 160 -7.72 -8.81 4.15
C TYR A 160 -8.09 -7.93 5.35
N GLU A 161 -7.59 -8.31 6.51
CA GLU A 161 -7.70 -7.56 7.76
C GLU A 161 -6.29 -7.20 8.27
N TYR A 162 -6.16 -6.07 8.99
CA TYR A 162 -4.89 -5.73 9.61
C TYR A 162 -4.53 -6.72 10.71
N ASP A 163 -3.30 -7.25 10.67
CA ASP A 163 -2.81 -8.20 11.66
C ASP A 163 -2.21 -7.50 12.89
N CYS A 164 -3.03 -7.27 13.91
CA CYS A 164 -2.59 -6.69 15.18
C CYS A 164 -1.58 -7.57 15.94
N SER A 165 -1.42 -8.86 15.58
CA SER A 165 -0.40 -9.73 16.18
C SER A 165 0.99 -9.49 15.61
N MET A 166 1.11 -8.73 14.51
CA MET A 166 2.35 -8.43 13.79
C MET A 166 3.08 -9.67 13.25
N ALA A 167 2.39 -10.80 13.12
CA ALA A 167 2.98 -12.07 12.67
C ALA A 167 3.11 -12.15 11.14
N ASN A 168 2.09 -11.69 10.41
CA ASN A 168 2.00 -11.84 8.95
C ASN A 168 2.58 -10.61 8.24
N ARG A 169 3.83 -10.69 7.81
CA ARG A 169 4.61 -9.55 7.28
C ARG A 169 4.75 -9.53 5.76
N SER A 170 4.30 -10.56 5.06
CA SER A 170 4.33 -10.64 3.60
C SER A 170 2.93 -10.77 3.02
N ASP A 171 2.80 -10.44 1.75
CA ASP A 171 1.61 -10.69 0.94
C ASP A 171 1.24 -12.18 0.88
N TYR A 172 2.24 -13.09 0.82
CA TYR A 172 2.00 -14.52 0.86
C TYR A 172 1.39 -14.97 2.21
N GLU A 173 1.91 -14.48 3.35
CA GLU A 173 1.32 -14.75 4.67
C GLU A 173 -0.11 -14.21 4.76
N GLY A 174 -0.34 -13.00 4.23
CA GLY A 174 -1.66 -12.42 4.11
C GLY A 174 -2.61 -13.30 3.29
N TYR A 175 -2.16 -13.78 2.15
CA TYR A 175 -2.93 -14.71 1.31
C TYR A 175 -3.33 -16.00 2.04
N LYS A 176 -2.42 -16.57 2.85
CA LYS A 176 -2.67 -17.80 3.60
C LYS A 176 -3.62 -17.61 4.78
N THR A 177 -3.59 -16.45 5.43
CA THR A 177 -4.26 -16.21 6.72
C THR A 177 -5.45 -15.25 6.64
N GLY A 178 -5.56 -14.49 5.57
CA GLY A 178 -6.52 -13.38 5.45
C GLY A 178 -6.12 -12.12 6.23
N LYS A 179 -4.93 -12.10 6.85
CA LYS A 179 -4.46 -10.97 7.68
C LYS A 179 -3.02 -10.62 7.37
N MET A 180 -2.69 -9.33 7.34
CA MET A 180 -1.32 -8.86 7.11
C MET A 180 -1.08 -7.48 7.72
N VAL A 181 0.19 -7.16 7.98
CA VAL A 181 0.61 -5.82 8.39
C VAL A 181 0.89 -4.92 7.19
N CYS A 182 1.28 -3.65 7.41
CA CYS A 182 1.57 -2.68 6.35
C CYS A 182 2.49 -3.21 5.24
N GLN A 183 3.54 -3.96 5.59
CA GLN A 183 4.44 -4.60 4.63
C GLN A 183 3.71 -5.57 3.70
N GLY A 184 2.79 -6.39 4.22
CA GLY A 184 1.97 -7.30 3.42
C GLY A 184 1.03 -6.56 2.46
N TYR A 185 0.35 -5.50 2.93
CA TYR A 185 -0.50 -4.66 2.08
C TYR A 185 0.28 -4.00 0.95
N CYS A 186 1.43 -3.40 1.26
CA CYS A 186 2.22 -2.70 0.24
C CYS A 186 2.88 -3.67 -0.75
N THR A 187 3.32 -4.86 -0.32
CA THR A 187 3.90 -5.86 -1.24
C THR A 187 2.82 -6.50 -2.12
N ALA A 188 1.63 -6.79 -1.59
CA ALA A 188 0.49 -7.27 -2.39
C ALA A 188 0.05 -6.23 -3.45
N ALA A 189 -0.08 -4.96 -3.05
CA ALA A 189 -0.41 -3.88 -3.99
C ALA A 189 0.67 -3.74 -5.07
N PHE A 190 1.94 -3.74 -4.67
CA PHE A 190 3.07 -3.67 -5.60
C PHE A 190 3.05 -4.79 -6.64
N TYR A 191 2.89 -6.04 -6.20
CA TYR A 191 2.87 -7.20 -7.09
C TYR A 191 1.70 -7.13 -8.09
N LEU A 192 0.48 -6.89 -7.60
CA LEU A 192 -0.71 -6.80 -8.45
C LEU A 192 -0.60 -5.69 -9.50
N LEU A 193 -0.10 -4.50 -9.10
CA LEU A 193 0.09 -3.39 -10.02
C LEU A 193 1.20 -3.66 -11.03
N SER A 194 2.29 -4.29 -10.62
CA SER A 194 3.40 -4.70 -11.51
C SER A 194 2.93 -5.68 -12.58
N GLU A 195 2.14 -6.68 -12.23
CA GLU A 195 1.52 -7.63 -13.17
C GLU A 195 0.57 -6.94 -14.18
N MET A 196 0.01 -5.79 -13.82
CA MET A 196 -0.82 -4.98 -14.73
C MET A 196 -0.01 -4.04 -15.62
N GLY A 197 1.31 -3.93 -15.41
CA GLY A 197 2.19 -2.97 -16.06
C GLY A 197 2.05 -1.54 -15.54
N ILE A 198 1.51 -1.35 -14.34
CA ILE A 198 1.36 -0.05 -13.68
C ILE A 198 2.57 0.17 -12.76
N PRO A 199 3.40 1.20 -13.02
CA PRO A 199 4.58 1.46 -12.20
C PRO A 199 4.22 1.77 -10.76
N ALA A 200 4.79 1.00 -9.84
CA ALA A 200 4.64 1.18 -8.40
C ALA A 200 5.99 1.00 -7.70
N ARG A 201 6.11 1.45 -6.46
CA ARG A 201 7.26 1.22 -5.57
C ARG A 201 6.77 0.84 -4.19
N VAL A 202 7.52 -0.01 -3.52
CA VAL A 202 7.43 -0.19 -2.06
C VAL A 202 8.25 0.93 -1.42
N VAL A 203 7.66 1.66 -0.51
CA VAL A 203 8.29 2.75 0.24
C VAL A 203 8.39 2.36 1.70
N LEU A 204 9.57 2.53 2.25
CA LEU A 204 9.84 2.36 3.68
C LEU A 204 10.00 3.75 4.31
N GLY A 205 9.51 3.88 5.54
CA GLY A 205 9.59 5.14 6.25
C GLY A 205 8.96 5.04 7.64
N ALA A 206 8.61 6.19 8.19
CA ALA A 206 7.94 6.30 9.46
C ALA A 206 6.54 6.89 9.30
N SER A 207 5.63 6.47 10.16
CA SER A 207 4.32 7.12 10.31
C SER A 207 4.11 7.58 11.74
N GLU A 208 3.43 8.73 11.92
CA GLU A 208 3.03 9.24 13.22
C GLU A 208 1.68 8.65 13.62
N ASP A 209 1.70 7.57 14.41
CA ASP A 209 0.50 7.02 15.03
C ASP A 209 0.51 7.32 16.53
N TYR A 210 -0.56 7.95 17.03
CA TYR A 210 -0.76 8.28 18.46
C TYR A 210 0.48 8.88 19.17
N GLN A 211 1.18 9.82 18.53
CA GLN A 211 2.35 10.55 19.08
C GLN A 211 3.67 9.75 19.11
N LYS A 212 3.78 8.69 18.35
CA LYS A 212 5.01 7.91 18.23
C LYS A 212 5.32 7.63 16.77
N ASP A 213 6.54 7.96 16.35
CA ASP A 213 7.07 7.52 15.06
C ASP A 213 7.22 5.99 15.09
N THR A 214 6.56 5.33 14.15
CA THR A 214 6.65 3.88 13.96
C THR A 214 7.11 3.56 12.56
N ASP A 215 7.93 2.52 12.43
CA ASP A 215 8.32 1.99 11.13
C ASP A 215 7.06 1.61 10.33
N HIS A 216 6.98 2.09 9.09
CA HIS A 216 5.82 1.90 8.23
C HIS A 216 6.21 1.65 6.78
N ALA A 217 5.31 1.02 6.04
CA ALA A 217 5.48 0.75 4.62
C ALA A 217 4.19 1.06 3.85
N TRP A 218 4.36 1.71 2.68
CA TRP A 218 3.26 2.06 1.77
C TRP A 218 3.71 1.99 0.32
N ASN A 219 2.90 2.42 -0.61
CA ASN A 219 3.27 2.49 -2.01
C ASN A 219 3.33 3.92 -2.54
N VAL A 220 4.17 4.16 -3.53
CA VAL A 220 3.92 5.18 -4.53
C VAL A 220 3.56 4.53 -5.84
N VAL A 221 2.61 5.11 -6.55
CA VAL A 221 2.02 4.56 -7.78
C VAL A 221 1.97 5.63 -8.84
N ARG A 222 2.32 5.29 -10.08
CA ARG A 222 2.29 6.22 -11.20
C ARG A 222 0.95 6.13 -11.93
N VAL A 223 0.22 7.25 -11.95
CA VAL A 223 -1.06 7.40 -12.65
C VAL A 223 -1.00 8.65 -13.50
N ASP A 224 -1.42 8.56 -14.77
CA ASP A 224 -1.41 9.68 -15.72
C ASP A 224 -0.05 10.41 -15.78
N GLY A 225 1.04 9.64 -15.70
CA GLY A 225 2.42 10.13 -15.80
C GLY A 225 2.98 10.79 -14.53
N LYS A 226 2.25 10.85 -13.44
CA LYS A 226 2.69 11.40 -12.14
C LYS A 226 2.65 10.36 -11.03
N TRP A 227 3.56 10.51 -10.05
CA TRP A 227 3.62 9.65 -8.89
C TRP A 227 2.76 10.18 -7.74
N TYR A 228 2.06 9.28 -7.06
CA TYR A 228 1.18 9.55 -5.92
C TYR A 228 1.46 8.57 -4.80
N ASN A 229 1.35 9.02 -3.57
CA ASN A 229 1.37 8.14 -2.40
C ASN A 229 0.03 7.39 -2.27
N MET A 230 0.11 6.13 -1.82
CA MET A 230 -1.04 5.27 -1.57
C MET A 230 -0.76 4.38 -0.35
N ASP A 231 -1.52 4.54 0.71
CA ASP A 231 -1.45 3.68 1.89
C ASP A 231 -2.75 2.92 2.09
N VAL A 232 -2.77 1.69 1.59
CA VAL A 232 -3.92 0.77 1.71
C VAL A 232 -4.18 0.39 3.16
N THR A 233 -3.12 0.31 3.99
CA THR A 233 -3.22 -0.06 5.41
C THR A 233 -4.01 0.96 6.20
N TRP A 234 -3.73 2.24 6.03
CA TRP A 234 -4.42 3.31 6.75
C TRP A 234 -5.80 3.61 6.17
N ASP A 235 -6.06 3.26 4.92
CA ASP A 235 -7.37 3.32 4.30
C ASP A 235 -8.25 2.10 4.63
N ASP A 236 -7.69 1.02 5.22
CA ASP A 236 -8.42 -0.13 5.77
C ASP A 236 -9.00 0.19 7.15
N SER A 237 -9.99 1.07 7.16
CA SER A 237 -10.63 1.59 8.38
C SER A 237 -11.99 0.94 8.69
N GLY A 238 -12.29 -0.24 8.10
CA GLY A 238 -13.51 -1.00 8.34
C GLY A 238 -14.18 -1.53 7.08
N TRP A 239 -15.50 -1.76 7.11
CA TRP A 239 -16.25 -2.47 6.07
C TRP A 239 -16.36 -1.74 4.71
N LEU A 240 -16.07 -0.45 4.64
CA LEU A 240 -15.99 0.34 3.40
C LEU A 240 -14.60 0.90 3.23
N PRO A 241 -14.01 0.83 2.01
CA PRO A 241 -12.76 1.48 1.70
C PRO A 241 -12.78 2.97 2.04
N ASP A 242 -11.72 3.45 2.67
CA ASP A 242 -11.41 4.87 2.80
C ASP A 242 -10.50 5.30 1.65
N TYR A 243 -10.41 6.58 1.37
CA TYR A 243 -9.54 7.14 0.34
C TYR A 243 -8.77 8.35 0.88
N THR A 244 -8.60 8.40 2.21
CA THR A 244 -7.87 9.48 2.88
C THR A 244 -6.41 9.47 2.48
N PHE A 245 -5.83 8.29 2.25
CA PHE A 245 -4.43 8.10 1.85
C PHE A 245 -4.28 7.49 0.45
N PHE A 246 -5.33 7.50 -0.36
CA PHE A 246 -5.33 7.00 -1.72
C PHE A 246 -4.96 8.08 -2.73
N LEU A 247 -3.88 7.85 -3.51
CA LEU A 247 -3.35 8.72 -4.57
C LEU A 247 -3.16 10.19 -4.14
N LYS A 248 -2.43 10.39 -3.04
CA LYS A 248 -2.13 11.71 -2.47
C LYS A 248 -0.78 12.25 -2.97
N ASN A 249 -0.72 13.58 -3.13
CA ASN A 249 0.56 14.28 -3.21
C ASN A 249 1.23 14.30 -1.83
N ASP A 250 2.49 14.74 -1.74
CA ASP A 250 3.23 14.75 -0.48
C ASP A 250 2.60 15.69 0.56
N ALA A 251 2.05 16.83 0.15
CA ALA A 251 1.45 17.79 1.08
C ALA A 251 0.17 17.26 1.76
N ASP A 252 -0.61 16.44 1.04
CA ASP A 252 -1.85 15.85 1.53
C ASP A 252 -1.63 14.47 2.19
N PHE A 253 -0.43 13.91 2.07
CA PHE A 253 -0.03 12.62 2.65
C PHE A 253 0.62 12.85 4.02
N TYR A 254 -0.12 13.48 4.91
CA TYR A 254 0.35 13.86 6.24
C TYR A 254 0.66 12.66 7.13
N LYS A 255 1.47 12.86 8.17
CA LYS A 255 1.93 11.84 9.12
C LYS A 255 2.80 10.73 8.52
N HIS A 256 3.32 10.90 7.32
CA HIS A 256 4.24 9.95 6.71
C HIS A 256 5.55 10.63 6.36
N THR A 257 6.66 9.99 6.69
CA THR A 257 8.01 10.47 6.35
C THR A 257 8.77 9.34 5.68
N ARG A 258 9.17 9.54 4.42
CA ARG A 258 9.98 8.57 3.65
C ARG A 258 11.39 8.48 4.20
N GLU A 259 11.94 7.27 4.26
CA GLU A 259 13.36 7.03 4.47
C GLU A 259 14.10 6.98 3.13
N GLY A 260 15.22 7.70 3.02
CA GLY A 260 16.06 7.69 1.84
C GLY A 260 15.58 8.60 0.70
N TYR A 261 16.30 8.51 -0.41
CA TYR A 261 16.03 9.23 -1.66
C TYR A 261 15.59 8.24 -2.73
N TYR A 262 14.54 8.57 -3.46
CA TYR A 262 13.96 7.73 -4.50
C TYR A 262 14.02 8.40 -5.87
N ASP A 263 14.15 7.62 -6.93
CA ASP A 263 14.25 8.08 -8.32
C ASP A 263 13.03 8.86 -8.82
N TYR A 264 11.88 8.64 -8.19
CA TYR A 264 10.60 9.28 -8.54
C TYR A 264 10.32 10.62 -7.82
N ASP A 265 11.13 11.02 -6.84
CA ASP A 265 10.84 12.20 -5.98
C ASP A 265 10.59 13.48 -6.79
N LYS A 266 11.33 13.71 -7.85
CA LYS A 266 11.18 14.88 -8.75
C LYS A 266 9.92 14.84 -9.62
N ASP A 267 9.26 13.69 -9.76
CA ASP A 267 8.07 13.49 -10.59
C ASP A 267 6.80 13.29 -9.75
N MET A 268 6.86 13.54 -8.45
CA MET A 268 5.69 13.52 -7.57
C MET A 268 4.65 14.56 -7.99
N ALA A 269 3.39 14.19 -7.88
CA ALA A 269 2.28 15.07 -8.21
C ALA A 269 2.21 16.27 -7.25
N LEU A 270 1.94 17.47 -7.78
CA LEU A 270 1.78 18.69 -6.98
C LEU A 270 0.41 18.79 -6.30
N SER A 271 -0.56 18.00 -6.74
CA SER A 271 -1.91 17.92 -6.15
C SER A 271 -2.36 16.48 -6.11
N SER A 272 -3.17 16.13 -5.13
CA SER A 272 -3.76 14.80 -5.01
C SER A 272 -4.68 14.49 -6.19
N TYR A 273 -4.79 13.20 -6.55
CA TYR A 273 -5.69 12.76 -7.60
C TYR A 273 -7.15 12.99 -7.19
N PRO A 274 -8.03 13.45 -8.09
CA PRO A 274 -9.43 13.72 -7.76
C PRO A 274 -10.22 12.41 -7.59
N VAL A 275 -10.38 11.97 -6.36
CA VAL A 275 -11.07 10.71 -6.02
C VAL A 275 -12.48 11.01 -5.49
N ARG A 276 -13.49 10.29 -5.98
CA ARG A 276 -14.82 10.25 -5.34
C ARG A 276 -14.80 9.30 -4.15
N ASP A 277 -14.87 9.86 -2.96
CA ASP A 277 -15.01 9.09 -1.73
C ASP A 277 -16.49 8.69 -1.53
N PRO A 278 -16.83 7.38 -1.55
CA PRO A 278 -18.20 6.93 -1.35
C PRO A 278 -18.74 7.26 0.05
N LYS A 279 -17.90 7.30 1.10
CA LYS A 279 -18.31 7.69 2.45
C LYS A 279 -18.79 9.15 2.49
N ARG A 280 -18.07 10.06 1.83
CA ARG A 280 -18.50 11.46 1.68
C ARG A 280 -19.80 11.60 0.88
N THR A 281 -19.94 10.81 -0.18
CA THR A 281 -21.15 10.81 -1.01
C THR A 281 -22.35 10.30 -0.22
N ILE A 282 -22.22 9.17 0.49
CA ILE A 282 -23.28 8.60 1.34
C ILE A 282 -23.62 9.55 2.49
N GLY A 283 -22.61 10.11 3.17
CA GLY A 283 -22.81 11.10 4.22
C GLY A 283 -23.56 12.34 3.72
N GLY A 284 -23.22 12.84 2.53
CA GLY A 284 -23.95 13.93 1.88
C GLY A 284 -25.42 13.61 1.61
N TRP A 285 -25.73 12.40 1.14
CA TRP A 285 -27.13 11.96 0.93
C TRP A 285 -27.89 11.81 2.24
N ILE A 286 -27.25 11.31 3.30
CA ILE A 286 -27.89 11.20 4.63
C ILE A 286 -28.23 12.60 5.15
N ILE A 287 -27.31 13.54 5.10
CA ILE A 287 -27.54 14.95 5.51
C ILE A 287 -28.68 15.55 4.69
N PHE A 288 -28.68 15.35 3.37
CA PHE A 288 -29.72 15.85 2.48
C PHE A 288 -31.10 15.26 2.83
N LEU A 289 -31.20 13.97 3.13
CA LEU A 289 -32.44 13.31 3.55
C LEU A 289 -32.92 13.84 4.90
N VAL A 290 -32.02 14.09 5.86
CA VAL A 290 -32.38 14.70 7.15
C VAL A 290 -32.96 16.10 6.94
N ILE A 291 -32.32 16.93 6.10
CA ILE A 291 -32.82 18.29 5.79
C ILE A 291 -34.22 18.23 5.17
N ILE A 292 -34.46 17.30 4.23
CA ILE A 292 -35.80 17.13 3.61
C ILE A 292 -36.84 16.67 4.65
N MET A 293 -36.48 15.75 5.52
CA MET A 293 -37.38 15.29 6.59
C MET A 293 -37.73 16.43 7.55
N ASP A 294 -36.76 17.23 7.98
CA ASP A 294 -36.99 18.40 8.84
C ASP A 294 -37.89 19.44 8.16
N ALA A 295 -37.63 19.74 6.88
CA ALA A 295 -38.46 20.63 6.10
C ALA A 295 -39.91 20.11 5.99
N ALA A 296 -40.12 18.83 5.76
CA ALA A 296 -41.43 18.21 5.71
C ALA A 296 -42.16 18.29 7.06
N ILE A 297 -41.46 18.08 8.18
CA ILE A 297 -42.03 18.22 9.53
C ILE A 297 -42.44 19.68 9.78
N ILE A 298 -41.61 20.65 9.41
CA ILE A 298 -41.91 22.08 9.56
C ILE A 298 -43.16 22.45 8.74
N ILE A 299 -43.23 22.01 7.48
CA ILE A 299 -44.39 22.26 6.61
C ILE A 299 -45.64 21.64 7.21
N ARG A 300 -45.57 20.39 7.70
CA ARG A 300 -46.69 19.70 8.34
C ARG A 300 -47.18 20.45 9.59
N ARG A 301 -46.28 20.92 10.46
CA ARG A 301 -46.61 21.72 11.64
C ARG A 301 -47.26 23.05 11.28
N ARG A 302 -46.77 23.73 10.24
CA ARG A 302 -47.41 24.99 9.76
C ARG A 302 -48.80 24.77 9.24
N ARG A 303 -49.05 23.68 8.46
CA ARG A 303 -50.42 23.32 7.99
C ARG A 303 -51.33 23.04 9.15
N GLN A 304 -50.90 22.25 10.14
CA GLN A 304 -51.71 21.96 11.35
C GLN A 304 -52.05 23.24 12.14
N GLN A 305 -51.12 24.18 12.26
CA GLN A 305 -51.34 25.47 12.89
C GLN A 305 -52.37 26.34 12.10
N GLN A 306 -52.30 26.34 10.77
CA GLN A 306 -53.24 27.04 9.92
C GLN A 306 -54.64 26.43 9.99
N GLU A 307 -54.72 25.09 9.98
CA GLU A 307 -56.01 24.38 10.14
C GLU A 307 -56.66 24.65 11.51
N ALA A 308 -55.86 24.61 12.59
CA ALA A 308 -56.31 24.95 13.93
C ALA A 308 -56.78 26.42 14.06
N ALA A 309 -56.03 27.35 13.43
CA ALA A 309 -56.43 28.77 13.40
C ALA A 309 -57.74 28.98 12.61
N MET A 310 -57.93 28.30 11.48
CA MET A 310 -59.19 28.37 10.72
C MET A 310 -60.37 27.78 11.49
N GLN A 311 -60.16 26.65 12.23
CA GLN A 311 -61.20 26.10 13.09
C GLN A 311 -61.60 27.06 14.21
N GLN A 312 -60.63 27.79 14.82
CA GLN A 312 -60.98 28.81 15.80
C GLN A 312 -61.82 29.98 15.24
N VAL A 313 -61.48 30.41 14.01
CA VAL A 313 -62.23 31.48 13.32
C VAL A 313 -63.69 31.01 13.07
N VAL A 314 -63.91 29.79 12.61
CA VAL A 314 -65.24 29.23 12.38
C VAL A 314 -66.06 29.13 13.69
N LEU A 315 -65.46 28.70 14.78
CA LEU A 315 -66.08 28.63 16.08
C LEU A 315 -66.55 30.03 16.62
N VAL A 316 -65.70 31.05 16.34
CA VAL A 316 -66.06 32.44 16.74
C VAL A 316 -67.17 33.01 15.87
N GLU A 317 -67.22 32.67 14.56
CA GLU A 317 -68.35 33.06 13.68
C GLU A 317 -69.66 32.38 14.05
N ASP A 318 -69.62 31.09 14.45
CA ASP A 318 -70.79 30.35 14.93
C ASP A 318 -71.29 30.93 16.28
N ASP A 319 -70.43 31.25 17.24
CA ASP A 319 -70.82 31.89 18.51
C ASP A 319 -71.47 33.28 18.27
N PHE A 320 -70.94 34.05 17.32
CA PHE A 320 -71.49 35.38 16.99
C PHE A 320 -72.81 35.30 16.29
N SER A 321 -73.12 34.24 15.53
CA SER A 321 -74.37 34.00 14.88
C SER A 321 -75.45 33.54 15.86
N GLU A 322 -75.14 32.78 16.91
CA GLU A 322 -76.08 32.39 17.97
C GLU A 322 -76.43 33.58 18.90
N GLU A 323 -75.56 34.49 19.21
CA GLU A 323 -75.81 35.69 20.00
C GLU A 323 -76.75 36.67 19.26
N VAL A 324 -76.63 36.80 17.94
CA VAL A 324 -77.41 37.74 17.12
C VAL A 324 -78.85 37.25 16.97
N PHE A 325 -79.12 35.95 17.01
CA PHE A 325 -80.50 35.37 16.90
C PHE A 325 -81.19 35.16 18.24
N SER A 326 -80.55 35.34 19.38
CA SER A 326 -81.17 35.19 20.71
C SER A 326 -81.76 36.49 21.29
N ASP A 327 -81.53 37.69 20.67
CA ASP A 327 -82.00 38.98 21.22
C ASP A 327 -83.33 39.52 20.63
N ASP A 328 -83.97 38.79 19.66
CA ASP A 328 -85.19 39.23 19.04
C ASP A 328 -86.53 38.58 19.61
N GLY A 329 -86.44 38.04 20.81
CA GLY A 329 -87.60 37.32 21.39
C GLY A 329 -88.04 37.72 22.80
N ASN A 330 -88.16 39.03 23.12
CA ASN A 330 -88.97 39.42 24.25
C ASN A 330 -89.33 40.92 24.24
N LYS A 331 -90.31 41.26 23.48
CA LYS A 331 -91.14 42.47 23.76
C LYS A 331 -92.62 42.16 23.42
N GLU A 332 -93.31 41.71 24.40
CA GLU A 332 -94.69 42.15 24.76
C GLU A 332 -94.99 41.72 26.18
#